data_471bb502c24442ba2ceccb217fc94e75
#
_entry.id   471bb502c24442ba2ceccb217fc94e75
#
_cell.length_a   1.000
_cell.length_b   1.000
_cell.length_c   1.000
_cell.angle_alpha   90.00
_cell.angle_beta   90.00
_cell.angle_gamma   90.00
#
_symmetry.space_group_name_H-M   'P 1'
#
loop_
_entity.id
_entity.type
_entity.pdbx_description
1 polymer ?
#
loop_
_entity_poly.entity_id
_entity_poly.type
_entity_poly.pdbx_seq_one_letter_code
_entity_poly.pdbx_strand_id
1 'polypeptide(L)'
;MAWRVVAIENPARLSLRDNQLVIAQDVEATLPIEDLDTLVLDSYGITTTANLLTALATKSTTTVICDEKHLPASVLLPYSQHSRQAKVSRQQLAMSQPLKKQLWQHVVEQKIVNQADVLRMVGLDDMSIRKHASDVKSGDTSNRESIAARIYFDQLLDDATRRKPIWHNATLNYGYAIVRSHIARHIAARGLVASQGIFHHNELNSFNLADDLIEPYRAAVDLYVLEKVAPLHVGDRDASLTKHDRQLIIDILNYYVIMSDKKFMIKHAVERTVESFIECIEVKEVRKLLLPKIAS
;
A
#
# COMPACT_ATOMS: atom_id res chain seq x y z
N MET A 1 -4.56 19.48 5.33
CA MET A 1 -4.44 18.04 5.09
C MET A 1 -3.01 17.63 5.35
N ALA A 2 -2.80 16.54 6.10
CA ALA A 2 -1.46 15.99 6.30
C ALA A 2 -0.85 15.58 4.95
N TRP A 3 0.41 15.88 4.75
CA TRP A 3 1.06 15.69 3.44
C TRP A 3 2.50 15.18 3.52
N ARG A 4 3.10 15.24 4.72
CA ARG A 4 4.49 14.86 4.91
C ARG A 4 4.61 13.36 5.19
N VAL A 5 5.57 12.75 4.51
CA VAL A 5 6.06 11.39 4.79
C VAL A 5 7.45 11.56 5.41
N VAL A 6 7.66 11.02 6.61
CA VAL A 6 8.92 11.15 7.36
C VAL A 6 9.42 9.79 7.76
N ALA A 7 10.71 9.51 7.52
CA ALA A 7 11.40 8.33 7.99
C ALA A 7 12.46 8.69 9.04
N ILE A 8 12.46 7.97 10.15
CA ILE A 8 13.47 8.07 11.20
C ILE A 8 14.34 6.82 11.13
N GLU A 9 15.55 6.97 10.61
CA GLU A 9 16.45 5.85 10.30
C GLU A 9 17.66 5.77 11.25
N ASN A 10 17.81 6.75 12.13
CA ASN A 10 18.86 6.77 13.14
C ASN A 10 18.25 6.74 14.54
N PRO A 11 19.01 6.33 15.58
CA PRO A 11 18.57 6.44 16.95
C PRO A 11 18.07 7.87 17.26
N ALA A 12 16.90 7.96 17.86
CA ALA A 12 16.26 9.22 18.19
C ALA A 12 15.32 9.08 19.39
N ARG A 13 15.12 10.17 20.13
CA ARG A 13 14.04 10.27 21.09
C ARG A 13 12.89 11.08 20.49
N LEU A 14 11.72 10.47 20.40
CA LEU A 14 10.54 11.09 19.83
C LEU A 14 9.55 11.46 20.93
N SER A 15 9.06 12.68 20.90
CA SER A 15 8.08 13.18 21.86
C SER A 15 7.10 14.17 21.21
N LEU A 16 6.02 14.46 21.92
CA LEU A 16 5.06 15.50 21.54
C LEU A 16 5.27 16.72 22.42
N ARG A 17 5.46 17.88 21.81
CA ARG A 17 5.52 19.18 22.49
C ARG A 17 4.81 20.23 21.63
N ASP A 18 3.87 20.96 22.17
CA ASP A 18 3.11 22.04 21.49
C ASP A 18 2.50 21.61 20.15
N ASN A 19 1.87 20.43 20.13
CA ASN A 19 1.32 19.80 18.90
C ASN A 19 2.35 19.52 17.81
N GLN A 20 3.63 19.44 18.15
CA GLN A 20 4.70 19.09 17.22
C GLN A 20 5.33 17.77 17.61
N LEU A 21 5.63 16.97 16.60
CA LEU A 21 6.59 15.87 16.73
C LEU A 21 7.97 16.49 16.97
N VAL A 22 8.57 16.17 18.09
CA VAL A 22 9.97 16.54 18.42
C VAL A 22 10.84 15.32 18.16
N ILE A 23 11.85 15.49 17.33
CA ILE A 23 12.85 14.48 16.98
C ILE A 23 14.18 14.95 17.60
N ALA A 24 14.56 14.35 18.71
CA ALA A 24 15.81 14.66 19.40
C ALA A 24 16.89 13.65 18.99
N GLN A 25 17.87 14.16 18.26
CA GLN A 25 19.13 13.53 17.89
C GLN A 25 20.26 14.48 18.31
N ASP A 26 21.40 14.49 17.62
CA ASP A 26 22.45 15.50 17.82
C ASP A 26 21.94 16.93 17.64
N VAL A 27 20.98 17.09 16.74
CA VAL A 27 20.22 18.32 16.52
C VAL A 27 18.72 18.02 16.67
N GLU A 28 18.03 18.85 17.45
CA GLU A 28 16.58 18.75 17.60
C GLU A 28 15.87 19.30 16.35
N ALA A 29 14.94 18.49 15.80
CA ALA A 29 14.04 18.90 14.75
C ALA A 29 12.59 18.82 15.22
N THR A 30 11.73 19.72 14.73
CA THR A 30 10.31 19.72 15.05
C THR A 30 9.45 19.74 13.80
N LEU A 31 8.29 19.10 13.87
CA LEU A 31 7.33 19.00 12.78
C LEU A 31 5.91 19.07 13.34
N PRO A 32 5.03 19.96 12.81
CA PRO A 32 3.62 19.95 13.19
C PRO A 32 3.00 18.57 12.94
N ILE A 33 2.36 18.01 13.97
CA ILE A 33 1.79 16.66 13.87
C ILE A 33 0.64 16.60 12.86
N GLU A 34 -0.04 17.72 12.60
CA GLU A 34 -1.12 17.85 11.63
C GLU A 34 -0.64 17.79 10.17
N ASP A 35 0.65 18.06 9.92
CA ASP A 35 1.26 17.95 8.61
C ASP A 35 1.69 16.50 8.29
N LEU A 36 1.78 15.64 9.33
CA LEU A 36 2.36 14.31 9.23
C LEU A 36 1.32 13.28 8.76
N ASP A 37 1.42 12.84 7.51
CA ASP A 37 0.60 11.76 6.96
C ASP A 37 1.15 10.39 7.33
N THR A 38 2.46 10.19 7.15
CA THR A 38 3.13 8.91 7.41
C THR A 38 4.43 9.11 8.18
N LEU A 39 4.63 8.30 9.22
CA LEU A 39 5.86 8.19 9.99
C LEU A 39 6.40 6.76 9.89
N VAL A 40 7.62 6.61 9.41
CA VAL A 40 8.32 5.32 9.36
C VAL A 40 9.42 5.33 10.42
N LEU A 41 9.35 4.38 11.34
CA LEU A 41 10.34 4.17 12.40
C LEU A 41 11.25 3.01 11.98
N ASP A 42 12.43 3.34 11.44
CA ASP A 42 13.36 2.41 10.82
C ASP A 42 14.70 2.37 11.58
N SER A 43 14.63 2.35 12.89
CA SER A 43 15.81 2.16 13.77
C SER A 43 15.40 1.60 15.13
N TYR A 44 16.13 0.61 15.63
CA TYR A 44 15.90 0.04 16.97
C TYR A 44 16.28 0.98 18.12
N GLY A 45 17.12 1.98 17.85
CA GLY A 45 17.49 2.99 18.83
C GLY A 45 16.45 4.10 19.03
N ILE A 46 15.26 3.96 18.44
CA ILE A 46 14.18 4.93 18.61
C ILE A 46 13.45 4.69 19.92
N THR A 47 13.32 5.73 20.72
CA THR A 47 12.45 5.76 21.90
C THR A 47 11.32 6.75 21.70
N THR A 48 10.11 6.44 22.18
CA THR A 48 8.95 7.31 22.02
C THR A 48 8.10 7.37 23.27
N THR A 49 7.30 8.43 23.41
CA THR A 49 6.39 8.61 24.53
C THR A 49 4.98 8.12 24.18
N ALA A 50 4.24 7.60 25.16
CA ALA A 50 2.84 7.22 24.99
C ALA A 50 1.97 8.40 24.51
N ASN A 51 2.26 9.62 24.96
CA ASN A 51 1.57 10.82 24.52
C ASN A 51 1.71 11.05 23.00
N LEU A 52 2.91 10.88 22.44
CA LEU A 52 3.13 10.97 21.00
C LEU A 52 2.36 9.88 20.24
N LEU A 53 2.45 8.62 20.69
CA LEU A 53 1.73 7.51 20.05
C LEU A 53 0.21 7.75 20.03
N THR A 54 -0.34 8.23 21.14
CA THR A 54 -1.77 8.60 21.22
C THR A 54 -2.12 9.71 20.23
N ALA A 55 -1.30 10.74 20.13
CA ALA A 55 -1.53 11.84 19.20
C ALA A 55 -1.46 11.39 17.74
N LEU A 56 -0.47 10.56 17.37
CA LEU A 56 -0.34 9.97 16.04
C LEU A 56 -1.58 9.14 15.68
N ALA A 57 -2.03 8.27 16.59
CA ALA A 57 -3.24 7.48 16.39
C ALA A 57 -4.48 8.36 16.24
N THR A 58 -4.65 9.37 17.09
CA THR A 58 -5.78 10.30 17.06
C THR A 58 -5.84 11.13 15.78
N LYS A 59 -4.70 11.53 15.26
CA LYS A 59 -4.59 12.25 13.98
C LYS A 59 -4.64 11.32 12.77
N SER A 60 -4.77 10.01 12.99
CA SER A 60 -4.75 8.99 11.94
C SER A 60 -3.47 9.03 11.09
N THR A 61 -2.35 9.39 11.68
CA THR A 61 -1.04 9.29 11.03
C THR A 61 -0.69 7.82 10.82
N THR A 62 -0.34 7.42 9.61
CA THR A 62 0.20 6.07 9.35
C THR A 62 1.55 5.94 10.03
N THR A 63 1.66 5.14 11.08
CA THR A 63 2.96 4.92 11.76
C THR A 63 3.38 3.48 11.51
N VAL A 64 4.46 3.31 10.74
CA VAL A 64 5.05 2.02 10.37
C VAL A 64 6.30 1.81 11.23
N ILE A 65 6.44 0.62 11.79
CA ILE A 65 7.61 0.22 12.56
C ILE A 65 8.31 -0.91 11.78
N CYS A 66 9.58 -0.74 11.50
CA CYS A 66 10.39 -1.69 10.77
C CYS A 66 11.11 -2.68 11.70
N ASP A 67 11.42 -3.86 11.19
CA ASP A 67 12.19 -4.91 11.86
C ASP A 67 13.71 -4.72 11.70
N GLU A 68 14.50 -5.68 12.19
CA GLU A 68 15.97 -5.70 12.09
C GLU A 68 16.51 -5.74 10.66
N LYS A 69 15.67 -6.16 9.71
CA LYS A 69 15.97 -6.18 8.28
C LYS A 69 15.50 -4.92 7.58
N HIS A 70 15.08 -3.92 8.37
CA HIS A 70 14.49 -2.68 7.86
C HIS A 70 13.21 -2.88 7.04
N LEU A 71 12.48 -3.98 7.27
CA LEU A 71 11.20 -4.25 6.61
C LEU A 71 10.03 -3.85 7.50
N PRO A 72 8.95 -3.29 6.95
CA PRO A 72 7.75 -3.00 7.71
C PRO A 72 7.20 -4.24 8.43
N ALA A 73 7.28 -4.24 9.77
CA ALA A 73 6.87 -5.35 10.63
C ALA A 73 5.55 -5.09 11.36
N SER A 74 5.27 -3.83 11.69
CA SER A 74 4.03 -3.48 12.37
C SER A 74 3.54 -2.08 11.98
N VAL A 75 2.26 -1.82 12.25
CA VAL A 75 1.64 -0.53 12.02
C VAL A 75 0.81 -0.14 13.25
N LEU A 76 0.92 1.11 13.67
CA LEU A 76 0.06 1.68 14.72
C LEU A 76 -1.29 1.99 14.09
N LEU A 77 -2.35 1.38 14.62
CA LEU A 77 -3.72 1.58 14.19
C LEU A 77 -4.55 2.28 15.27
N PRO A 78 -5.49 3.16 14.87
CA PRO A 78 -6.44 3.74 15.81
C PRO A 78 -7.35 2.64 16.37
N TYR A 79 -7.52 2.61 17.69
CA TYR A 79 -8.37 1.62 18.36
C TYR A 79 -9.87 1.87 18.14
N SER A 80 -10.29 3.12 18.19
CA SER A 80 -11.72 3.49 18.09
C SER A 80 -11.83 4.94 17.59
N GLN A 81 -11.96 5.14 16.30
CA GLN A 81 -12.11 6.49 15.74
C GLN A 81 -13.38 6.67 14.89
N HIS A 82 -14.05 5.58 14.49
CA HIS A 82 -15.19 5.67 13.59
C HIS A 82 -16.52 5.51 14.33
N SER A 83 -17.33 6.55 14.37
CA SER A 83 -18.63 6.57 15.08
C SER A 83 -19.61 5.49 14.61
N ARG A 84 -19.43 4.94 13.41
CA ARG A 84 -20.28 3.89 12.81
C ARG A 84 -19.57 2.56 12.64
N GLN A 85 -18.46 2.31 13.36
CA GLN A 85 -17.64 1.10 13.22
C GLN A 85 -18.49 -0.19 13.27
N ALA A 86 -19.38 -0.33 14.26
CA ALA A 86 -20.21 -1.52 14.37
C ALA A 86 -21.18 -1.72 13.18
N LYS A 87 -21.65 -0.62 12.55
CA LYS A 87 -22.46 -0.70 11.32
C LYS A 87 -21.61 -1.20 10.16
N VAL A 88 -20.46 -0.57 9.92
CA VAL A 88 -19.56 -0.89 8.81
C VAL A 88 -19.06 -2.33 8.91
N SER A 89 -18.58 -2.75 10.09
CA SER A 89 -18.12 -4.13 10.32
C SER A 89 -19.22 -5.16 10.06
N ARG A 90 -20.45 -4.92 10.54
CA ARG A 90 -21.57 -5.83 10.27
C ARG A 90 -21.92 -5.91 8.79
N GLN A 91 -21.91 -4.80 8.07
CA GLN A 91 -22.17 -4.78 6.62
C GLN A 91 -21.09 -5.54 5.87
N GLN A 92 -19.82 -5.37 6.24
CA GLN A 92 -18.70 -6.11 5.64
C GLN A 92 -18.83 -7.62 5.87
N LEU A 93 -19.09 -8.05 7.11
CA LEU A 93 -19.25 -9.47 7.44
C LEU A 93 -20.47 -10.11 6.75
N ALA A 94 -21.51 -9.32 6.50
CA ALA A 94 -22.74 -9.76 5.82
C ALA A 94 -22.62 -9.72 4.28
N MET A 95 -21.45 -9.40 3.69
CA MET A 95 -21.30 -9.44 2.24
C MET A 95 -21.60 -10.82 1.69
N SER A 96 -22.48 -10.87 0.67
CA SER A 96 -22.79 -12.11 -0.01
C SER A 96 -21.60 -12.63 -0.83
N GLN A 97 -21.51 -13.95 -1.00
CA GLN A 97 -20.47 -14.56 -1.83
C GLN A 97 -20.49 -14.07 -3.30
N PRO A 98 -21.65 -13.86 -3.95
CA PRO A 98 -21.66 -13.26 -5.28
C PRO A 98 -21.03 -11.86 -5.32
N LEU A 99 -21.30 -10.99 -4.33
CA LEU A 99 -20.72 -9.65 -4.27
C LEU A 99 -19.19 -9.73 -4.09
N LYS A 100 -18.71 -10.58 -3.17
CA LYS A 100 -17.26 -10.80 -2.97
C LYS A 100 -16.58 -11.25 -4.27
N LYS A 101 -17.15 -12.23 -4.97
CA LYS A 101 -16.61 -12.74 -6.25
C LYS A 101 -16.57 -11.67 -7.35
N GLN A 102 -17.57 -10.82 -7.43
CA GLN A 102 -17.59 -9.73 -8.41
C GLN A 102 -16.59 -8.62 -8.03
N LEU A 103 -16.47 -8.27 -6.75
CA LEU A 103 -15.46 -7.32 -6.29
C LEU A 103 -14.05 -7.83 -6.58
N TRP A 104 -13.79 -9.11 -6.33
CA TRP A 104 -12.49 -9.72 -6.64
C TRP A 104 -12.21 -9.70 -8.13
N GLN A 105 -13.19 -10.06 -8.96
CA GLN A 105 -13.06 -9.93 -10.42
C GLN A 105 -12.63 -8.52 -10.82
N HIS A 106 -13.29 -7.49 -10.30
CA HIS A 106 -12.98 -6.08 -10.62
C HIS A 106 -11.56 -5.67 -10.17
N VAL A 107 -11.14 -6.12 -9.00
CA VAL A 107 -9.76 -5.91 -8.47
C VAL A 107 -8.73 -6.56 -9.39
N VAL A 108 -8.95 -7.82 -9.80
CA VAL A 108 -8.01 -8.57 -10.66
C VAL A 108 -7.97 -7.98 -12.07
N GLU A 109 -9.10 -7.65 -12.65
CA GLU A 109 -9.17 -6.97 -13.95
C GLU A 109 -8.33 -5.70 -13.95
N GLN A 110 -8.52 -4.83 -12.95
CA GLN A 110 -7.75 -3.58 -12.85
C GLN A 110 -6.26 -3.83 -12.60
N LYS A 111 -5.90 -4.81 -11.79
CA LYS A 111 -4.49 -5.22 -11.59
C LYS A 111 -3.84 -5.59 -12.93
N ILE A 112 -4.46 -6.46 -13.70
CA ILE A 112 -3.93 -6.94 -14.99
C ILE A 112 -3.81 -5.78 -15.99
N VAL A 113 -4.83 -4.90 -16.07
CA VAL A 113 -4.77 -3.70 -16.91
C VAL A 113 -3.60 -2.81 -16.52
N ASN A 114 -3.40 -2.56 -15.23
CA ASN A 114 -2.29 -1.75 -14.74
C ASN A 114 -0.93 -2.39 -15.06
N GLN A 115 -0.79 -3.71 -14.93
CA GLN A 115 0.41 -4.42 -15.33
C GLN A 115 0.69 -4.28 -16.84
N ALA A 116 -0.34 -4.40 -17.69
CA ALA A 116 -0.20 -4.17 -19.12
C ALA A 116 0.23 -2.74 -19.43
N ASP A 117 -0.34 -1.74 -18.75
CA ASP A 117 0.05 -0.35 -18.92
C ASP A 117 1.52 -0.10 -18.56
N VAL A 118 2.01 -0.73 -17.47
CA VAL A 118 3.44 -0.67 -17.11
C VAL A 118 4.32 -1.27 -18.20
N LEU A 119 4.01 -2.48 -18.72
CA LEU A 119 4.79 -3.09 -19.80
C LEU A 119 4.86 -2.18 -21.02
N ARG A 120 3.72 -1.61 -21.43
CA ARG A 120 3.68 -0.66 -22.55
C ARG A 120 4.57 0.56 -22.30
N MET A 121 4.54 1.12 -21.09
CA MET A 121 5.34 2.32 -20.75
C MET A 121 6.83 2.07 -20.76
N VAL A 122 7.25 0.85 -20.43
CA VAL A 122 8.68 0.46 -20.48
C VAL A 122 9.06 -0.19 -21.81
N GLY A 123 8.17 -0.17 -22.83
CA GLY A 123 8.46 -0.66 -24.18
C GLY A 123 8.43 -2.18 -24.36
N LEU A 124 7.76 -2.90 -23.43
CA LEU A 124 7.57 -4.35 -23.47
C LEU A 124 6.20 -4.75 -24.03
N ASP A 125 5.98 -6.05 -24.31
CA ASP A 125 4.71 -6.55 -24.85
C ASP A 125 3.59 -6.55 -23.81
N ASP A 126 2.66 -5.61 -23.94
CA ASP A 126 1.47 -5.51 -23.09
C ASP A 126 0.30 -6.37 -23.58
N MET A 127 0.25 -6.70 -24.88
CA MET A 127 -0.88 -7.42 -25.49
C MET A 127 -0.97 -8.85 -24.97
N SER A 128 0.16 -9.47 -24.64
CA SER A 128 0.21 -10.84 -24.11
C SER A 128 -0.57 -11.00 -22.79
N ILE A 129 -0.60 -9.95 -21.95
CA ILE A 129 -1.32 -9.98 -20.68
C ILE A 129 -2.67 -9.25 -20.73
N ARG A 130 -2.82 -8.21 -21.53
CA ARG A 130 -4.04 -7.39 -21.61
C ARG A 130 -5.29 -8.21 -21.92
N LYS A 131 -5.19 -9.21 -22.81
CA LYS A 131 -6.28 -10.13 -23.10
C LYS A 131 -6.77 -10.90 -21.89
N HIS A 132 -5.89 -11.17 -20.90
CA HIS A 132 -6.30 -11.88 -19.70
C HIS A 132 -7.22 -11.04 -18.81
N ALA A 133 -7.15 -9.70 -18.87
CA ALA A 133 -8.06 -8.84 -18.12
C ALA A 133 -9.53 -9.07 -18.53
N SER A 134 -9.83 -9.12 -19.85
CA SER A 134 -11.18 -9.37 -20.34
C SER A 134 -11.69 -10.79 -20.07
N ASP A 135 -10.79 -11.73 -19.81
CA ASP A 135 -11.11 -13.13 -19.56
C ASP A 135 -11.31 -13.45 -18.07
N VAL A 136 -11.14 -12.49 -17.17
CA VAL A 136 -11.35 -12.68 -15.72
C VAL A 136 -12.81 -12.97 -15.45
N LYS A 137 -13.09 -14.14 -14.89
CA LYS A 137 -14.45 -14.52 -14.46
C LYS A 137 -14.69 -14.14 -13.01
N SER A 138 -15.97 -14.12 -12.62
CA SER A 138 -16.37 -13.85 -11.24
C SER A 138 -15.62 -14.76 -10.26
N GLY A 139 -14.88 -14.13 -9.32
CA GLY A 139 -14.00 -14.82 -8.37
C GLY A 139 -12.70 -15.33 -8.97
N ASP A 140 -12.34 -14.91 -10.18
CA ASP A 140 -11.14 -15.36 -10.92
C ASP A 140 -10.97 -16.89 -10.96
N THR A 141 -12.03 -17.60 -11.20
CA THR A 141 -12.04 -19.08 -11.21
C THR A 141 -11.11 -19.72 -12.25
N SER A 142 -10.66 -18.97 -13.23
CA SER A 142 -9.66 -19.36 -14.24
C SER A 142 -8.23 -18.96 -13.90
N ASN A 143 -8.01 -18.40 -12.70
CA ASN A 143 -6.69 -18.00 -12.17
C ASN A 143 -5.91 -17.06 -13.14
N ARG A 144 -6.63 -16.12 -13.76
CA ARG A 144 -6.03 -15.15 -14.70
C ARG A 144 -5.02 -14.24 -14.02
N GLU A 145 -5.26 -13.93 -12.75
CA GLU A 145 -4.32 -13.16 -11.93
C GLU A 145 -2.91 -13.77 -11.94
N SER A 146 -2.82 -15.06 -11.60
CA SER A 146 -1.52 -15.76 -11.50
C SER A 146 -0.86 -15.93 -12.87
N ILE A 147 -1.65 -16.19 -13.93
CA ILE A 147 -1.13 -16.32 -15.30
C ILE A 147 -0.56 -14.99 -15.77
N ALA A 148 -1.31 -13.89 -15.63
CA ALA A 148 -0.87 -12.58 -16.03
C ALA A 148 0.34 -12.10 -15.22
N ALA A 149 0.35 -12.33 -13.90
CA ALA A 149 1.47 -11.96 -13.04
C ALA A 149 2.77 -12.69 -13.43
N ARG A 150 2.68 -13.99 -13.80
CA ARG A 150 3.85 -14.72 -14.28
C ARG A 150 4.40 -14.10 -15.56
N ILE A 151 3.56 -13.89 -16.58
CA ILE A 151 3.98 -13.30 -17.87
C ILE A 151 4.56 -11.90 -17.66
N TYR A 152 3.93 -11.11 -16.78
CA TYR A 152 4.38 -9.77 -16.42
C TYR A 152 5.80 -9.76 -15.83
N PHE A 153 6.04 -10.57 -14.81
CA PHE A 153 7.34 -10.59 -14.14
C PHE A 153 8.42 -11.30 -14.95
N ASP A 154 8.08 -12.26 -15.80
CA ASP A 154 9.01 -12.88 -16.74
C ASP A 154 9.56 -11.83 -17.72
N GLN A 155 8.74 -10.88 -18.17
CA GLN A 155 9.17 -9.78 -19.01
C GLN A 155 9.91 -8.67 -18.24
N LEU A 156 9.42 -8.32 -17.04
CA LEU A 156 9.90 -7.14 -16.30
C LEU A 156 11.25 -7.39 -15.61
N LEU A 157 11.55 -8.61 -15.22
CA LEU A 157 12.69 -8.97 -14.38
C LEU A 157 13.79 -9.74 -15.12
N ASP A 158 13.71 -9.84 -16.43
CA ASP A 158 14.74 -10.43 -17.32
C ASP A 158 15.32 -11.74 -16.73
N ASP A 159 14.51 -12.81 -16.73
CA ASP A 159 14.80 -14.14 -16.17
C ASP A 159 14.93 -14.25 -14.64
N ALA A 160 14.74 -13.17 -13.90
CA ALA A 160 14.69 -13.21 -12.45
C ALA A 160 13.26 -13.44 -11.95
N THR A 161 13.04 -14.49 -11.18
CA THR A 161 11.72 -14.75 -10.58
C THR A 161 11.48 -13.85 -9.37
N ARG A 162 10.19 -13.52 -9.08
CA ARG A 162 9.78 -12.77 -7.87
C ARG A 162 10.20 -13.41 -6.54
N ARG A 163 10.70 -14.65 -6.56
CA ARG A 163 11.14 -15.39 -5.36
C ARG A 163 12.65 -15.30 -5.12
N LYS A 164 13.44 -14.86 -6.09
CA LYS A 164 14.89 -14.71 -5.90
C LYS A 164 15.19 -13.58 -4.92
N PRO A 165 16.16 -13.75 -4.01
CA PRO A 165 16.62 -12.69 -3.11
C PRO A 165 17.53 -11.72 -3.87
N ILE A 166 16.95 -10.88 -4.70
CA ILE A 166 17.64 -9.84 -5.47
C ILE A 166 17.11 -8.47 -5.08
N TRP A 167 17.91 -7.44 -5.30
CA TRP A 167 17.59 -6.06 -4.98
C TRP A 167 16.22 -5.61 -5.48
N HIS A 168 15.87 -5.91 -6.74
CA HIS A 168 14.57 -5.57 -7.30
C HIS A 168 13.40 -6.13 -6.46
N ASN A 169 13.48 -7.41 -6.09
CA ASN A 169 12.42 -8.04 -5.30
C ASN A 169 12.31 -7.45 -3.90
N ALA A 170 13.46 -7.13 -3.27
CA ALA A 170 13.48 -6.46 -1.96
C ALA A 170 12.86 -5.07 -2.06
N THR A 171 13.22 -4.30 -3.09
CA THR A 171 12.69 -2.95 -3.35
C THR A 171 11.18 -2.96 -3.56
N LEU A 172 10.68 -3.84 -4.43
CA LEU A 172 9.26 -4.00 -4.69
C LEU A 172 8.49 -4.42 -3.42
N ASN A 173 9.03 -5.39 -2.65
CA ASN A 173 8.41 -5.85 -1.41
C ASN A 173 8.32 -4.73 -0.36
N TYR A 174 9.37 -3.91 -0.24
CA TYR A 174 9.36 -2.76 0.67
C TYR A 174 8.30 -1.73 0.25
N GLY A 175 8.25 -1.36 -1.04
CA GLY A 175 7.24 -0.45 -1.58
C GLY A 175 5.81 -0.97 -1.38
N TYR A 176 5.58 -2.26 -1.64
CA TYR A 176 4.28 -2.89 -1.35
C TYR A 176 3.92 -2.81 0.13
N ALA A 177 4.87 -3.07 1.02
CA ALA A 177 4.62 -3.03 2.46
C ALA A 177 4.26 -1.62 2.94
N ILE A 178 4.88 -0.57 2.39
CA ILE A 178 4.54 0.83 2.69
C ILE A 178 3.10 1.15 2.24
N VAL A 179 2.74 0.84 1.00
CA VAL A 179 1.37 1.09 0.50
C VAL A 179 0.35 0.24 1.26
N ARG A 180 0.66 -1.02 1.53
CA ARG A 180 -0.18 -1.92 2.34
C ARG A 180 -0.45 -1.39 3.75
N SER A 181 0.58 -0.86 4.40
CA SER A 181 0.45 -0.27 5.74
C SER A 181 -0.48 0.95 5.72
N HIS A 182 -0.38 1.76 4.66
CA HIS A 182 -1.25 2.91 4.45
C HIS A 182 -2.71 2.49 4.23
N ILE A 183 -2.96 1.44 3.43
CA ILE A 183 -4.29 0.84 3.25
C ILE A 183 -4.83 0.30 4.59
N ALA A 184 -4.01 -0.44 5.36
CA ALA A 184 -4.40 -1.01 6.64
C ALA A 184 -4.85 0.07 7.64
N ARG A 185 -4.15 1.20 7.68
CA ARG A 185 -4.54 2.36 8.49
C ARG A 185 -5.91 2.89 8.09
N HIS A 186 -6.18 3.07 6.78
CA HIS A 186 -7.47 3.56 6.31
C HIS A 186 -8.62 2.58 6.57
N ILE A 187 -8.37 1.26 6.46
CA ILE A 187 -9.30 0.20 6.83
C ILE A 187 -9.70 0.34 8.30
N ALA A 188 -8.73 0.41 9.20
CA ALA A 188 -8.96 0.54 10.64
C ALA A 188 -9.69 1.85 10.99
N ALA A 189 -9.22 2.98 10.44
CA ALA A 189 -9.79 4.30 10.70
C ALA A 189 -11.28 4.43 10.27
N ARG A 190 -11.72 3.60 9.32
CA ARG A 190 -13.12 3.59 8.83
C ARG A 190 -13.98 2.46 9.39
N GLY A 191 -13.46 1.71 10.36
CA GLY A 191 -14.22 0.68 11.08
C GLY A 191 -14.43 -0.61 10.31
N LEU A 192 -13.64 -0.87 9.28
CA LEU A 192 -13.58 -2.16 8.59
C LEU A 192 -12.74 -3.16 9.38
N VAL A 193 -13.03 -4.45 9.22
CA VAL A 193 -12.31 -5.57 9.83
C VAL A 193 -11.19 -5.98 8.87
N ALA A 194 -9.94 -5.65 9.21
CA ALA A 194 -8.79 -5.86 8.33
C ALA A 194 -8.52 -7.34 7.97
N SER A 195 -8.82 -8.26 8.89
CA SER A 195 -8.67 -9.71 8.68
C SER A 195 -9.72 -10.31 7.74
N GLN A 196 -10.82 -9.59 7.47
CA GLN A 196 -11.91 -10.06 6.61
C GLN A 196 -11.77 -9.55 5.19
N GLY A 197 -11.05 -10.31 4.37
CA GLY A 197 -10.82 -9.99 2.96
C GLY A 197 -12.05 -10.19 2.07
N ILE A 198 -11.91 -9.73 0.84
CA ILE A 198 -12.80 -10.01 -0.28
C ILE A 198 -12.55 -11.43 -0.79
N PHE A 199 -11.27 -11.76 -1.00
CA PHE A 199 -10.76 -13.02 -1.54
C PHE A 199 -9.77 -13.70 -0.59
N HIS A 200 -8.75 -12.98 -0.10
CA HIS A 200 -7.79 -13.54 0.83
C HIS A 200 -8.45 -13.86 2.17
N HIS A 201 -8.16 -15.05 2.70
CA HIS A 201 -8.75 -15.58 3.93
C HIS A 201 -7.74 -16.43 4.73
N ASN A 202 -6.46 -16.08 4.67
CA ASN A 202 -5.44 -16.75 5.47
C ASN A 202 -5.67 -16.44 6.95
N GLU A 203 -5.84 -17.45 7.77
CA GLU A 203 -6.10 -17.34 9.21
C GLU A 203 -4.97 -16.68 10.00
N LEU A 204 -3.74 -16.81 9.51
CA LEU A 204 -2.55 -16.19 10.11
C LEU A 204 -2.34 -14.74 9.70
N ASN A 205 -3.15 -14.22 8.77
CA ASN A 205 -2.99 -12.88 8.23
C ASN A 205 -4.04 -11.92 8.79
N SER A 206 -3.61 -11.00 9.61
CA SER A 206 -4.46 -9.95 10.19
C SER A 206 -4.92 -8.89 9.18
N PHE A 207 -4.40 -8.88 7.95
CA PHE A 207 -4.59 -7.82 6.97
C PHE A 207 -5.07 -8.33 5.60
N ASN A 208 -5.84 -9.42 5.56
CA ASN A 208 -6.37 -10.00 4.32
C ASN A 208 -7.05 -8.96 3.40
N LEU A 209 -7.82 -8.01 3.97
CA LEU A 209 -8.47 -6.96 3.18
C LEU A 209 -7.47 -5.97 2.58
N ALA A 210 -6.40 -5.65 3.31
CA ALA A 210 -5.36 -4.78 2.76
C ALA A 210 -4.61 -5.48 1.62
N ASP A 211 -4.42 -6.80 1.70
CA ASP A 211 -3.83 -7.59 0.63
C ASP A 211 -4.72 -7.66 -0.61
N ASP A 212 -6.04 -7.68 -0.46
CA ASP A 212 -6.96 -7.58 -1.58
C ASP A 212 -6.91 -6.19 -2.24
N LEU A 213 -6.96 -5.13 -1.44
CA LEU A 213 -7.07 -3.76 -1.96
C LEU A 213 -5.74 -3.20 -2.51
N ILE A 214 -4.59 -3.78 -2.14
CA ILE A 214 -3.30 -3.36 -2.70
C ILE A 214 -3.09 -3.85 -4.13
N GLU A 215 -3.75 -4.93 -4.56
CA GLU A 215 -3.45 -5.58 -5.84
C GLU A 215 -3.43 -4.62 -7.04
N PRO A 216 -4.38 -3.68 -7.22
CA PRO A 216 -4.34 -2.71 -8.31
C PRO A 216 -3.22 -1.66 -8.17
N TYR A 217 -2.66 -1.48 -6.96
CA TYR A 217 -1.57 -0.53 -6.71
C TYR A 217 -0.18 -1.11 -6.98
N ARG A 218 -0.03 -2.47 -7.02
CA ARG A 218 1.29 -3.09 -7.17
C ARG A 218 2.01 -2.62 -8.43
N ALA A 219 1.34 -2.54 -9.55
CA ALA A 219 1.92 -2.08 -10.79
C ALA A 219 2.41 -0.61 -10.72
N ALA A 220 1.74 0.25 -9.92
CA ALA A 220 2.22 1.61 -9.70
C ALA A 220 3.52 1.64 -8.86
N VAL A 221 3.64 0.73 -7.90
CA VAL A 221 4.90 0.54 -7.15
C VAL A 221 6.01 0.04 -8.08
N ASP A 222 5.69 -0.94 -8.95
CA ASP A 222 6.66 -1.49 -9.91
C ASP A 222 7.20 -0.38 -10.82
N LEU A 223 6.30 0.42 -11.40
CA LEU A 223 6.68 1.54 -12.27
C LEU A 223 7.49 2.59 -11.52
N TYR A 224 7.07 2.95 -10.30
CA TYR A 224 7.81 3.88 -9.47
C TYR A 224 9.24 3.42 -9.20
N VAL A 225 9.41 2.14 -8.87
CA VAL A 225 10.74 1.56 -8.63
C VAL A 225 11.60 1.63 -9.89
N LEU A 226 11.04 1.31 -11.05
CA LEU A 226 11.76 1.38 -12.33
C LEU A 226 12.17 2.80 -12.71
N GLU A 227 11.29 3.78 -12.49
CA GLU A 227 11.51 5.16 -12.92
C GLU A 227 12.31 6.00 -11.93
N LYS A 228 12.12 5.79 -10.63
CA LYS A 228 12.61 6.70 -9.58
C LYS A 228 13.68 6.11 -8.68
N VAL A 229 13.67 4.79 -8.48
CA VAL A 229 14.60 4.14 -7.54
C VAL A 229 15.74 3.47 -8.29
N ALA A 230 15.45 2.65 -9.28
CA ALA A 230 16.46 1.89 -10.01
C ALA A 230 17.53 2.75 -10.71
N PRO A 231 17.21 3.93 -11.30
CA PRO A 231 18.23 4.79 -11.90
C PRO A 231 19.16 5.47 -10.88
N LEU A 232 18.73 5.58 -9.62
CA LEU A 232 19.49 6.24 -8.55
C LEU A 232 20.19 5.24 -7.61
N HIS A 233 19.96 3.94 -7.82
CA HIS A 233 20.61 2.91 -7.02
C HIS A 233 22.13 2.87 -7.28
N VAL A 234 22.89 2.91 -6.21
CA VAL A 234 24.36 2.80 -6.24
C VAL A 234 24.77 1.58 -5.42
N GLY A 235 25.31 0.57 -6.06
CA GLY A 235 25.80 -0.64 -5.42
C GLY A 235 25.49 -1.91 -6.20
N ASP A 236 25.88 -3.05 -5.64
CA ASP A 236 25.51 -4.37 -6.16
C ASP A 236 24.02 -4.62 -5.98
N ARG A 237 23.38 -5.14 -7.02
CA ARG A 237 21.96 -5.52 -6.99
C ARG A 237 21.71 -6.83 -6.26
N ASP A 238 22.61 -7.21 -5.37
CA ASP A 238 22.41 -8.32 -4.45
C ASP A 238 21.54 -7.87 -3.27
N ALA A 239 20.56 -8.59 -3.00
CA ALA A 239 19.46 -8.69 -2.03
C ALA A 239 19.22 -7.59 -0.95
N SER A 240 20.17 -6.75 -0.57
CA SER A 240 20.00 -5.79 0.52
C SER A 240 19.66 -4.38 0.02
N LEU A 241 18.62 -3.78 0.60
CA LEU A 241 18.29 -2.38 0.39
C LEU A 241 19.26 -1.48 1.14
N THR A 242 19.86 -0.54 0.44
CA THR A 242 20.63 0.53 1.09
C THR A 242 19.68 1.48 1.84
N LYS A 243 20.23 2.28 2.74
CA LYS A 243 19.48 3.36 3.38
C LYS A 243 18.89 4.33 2.35
N HIS A 244 19.67 4.67 1.33
CA HIS A 244 19.25 5.54 0.23
C HIS A 244 18.05 4.95 -0.55
N ASP A 245 18.09 3.65 -0.87
CA ASP A 245 16.99 2.98 -1.55
C ASP A 245 15.69 3.10 -0.75
N ARG A 246 15.76 2.84 0.57
CA ARG A 246 14.57 2.92 1.43
C ARG A 246 13.98 4.33 1.49
N GLN A 247 14.84 5.35 1.58
CA GLN A 247 14.41 6.76 1.54
C GLN A 247 13.68 7.09 0.24
N LEU A 248 14.21 6.65 -0.89
CA LEU A 248 13.55 6.84 -2.18
C LEU A 248 12.20 6.12 -2.25
N ILE A 249 12.15 4.85 -1.77
CA ILE A 249 10.93 4.04 -1.88
C ILE A 249 9.78 4.59 -1.03
N ILE A 250 10.06 5.16 0.15
CA ILE A 250 9.02 5.73 1.03
C ILE A 250 8.23 6.84 0.32
N ASP A 251 8.85 7.56 -0.60
CA ASP A 251 8.20 8.63 -1.36
C ASP A 251 7.14 8.12 -2.37
N ILE A 252 7.00 6.79 -2.53
CA ILE A 252 5.94 6.15 -3.34
C ILE A 252 4.53 6.67 -2.99
N LEU A 253 4.28 7.04 -1.74
CA LEU A 253 2.99 7.57 -1.31
C LEU A 253 2.65 8.91 -1.96
N ASN A 254 3.64 9.65 -2.46
CA ASN A 254 3.49 10.88 -3.22
C ASN A 254 3.45 10.66 -4.75
N TYR A 255 3.66 9.44 -5.22
CA TYR A 255 3.55 9.11 -6.64
C TYR A 255 2.09 9.19 -7.12
N TYR A 256 1.90 9.57 -8.38
CA TYR A 256 0.57 9.83 -8.93
C TYR A 256 -0.01 8.61 -9.64
N VAL A 257 -1.29 8.39 -9.37
CA VAL A 257 -2.16 7.46 -10.11
C VAL A 257 -3.39 8.20 -10.61
N ILE A 258 -4.12 7.62 -11.56
CA ILE A 258 -5.38 8.17 -12.06
C ILE A 258 -6.54 7.43 -11.40
N MET A 259 -7.53 8.17 -10.91
CA MET A 259 -8.77 7.64 -10.39
C MET A 259 -9.93 8.56 -10.82
N SER A 260 -10.96 7.99 -11.45
CA SER A 260 -12.08 8.81 -12.00
C SER A 260 -11.59 9.97 -12.88
N ASP A 261 -10.62 9.68 -13.77
CA ASP A 261 -10.02 10.60 -14.74
C ASP A 261 -9.30 11.82 -14.13
N LYS A 262 -8.93 11.72 -12.84
CA LYS A 262 -8.15 12.74 -12.12
C LYS A 262 -6.88 12.13 -11.53
N LYS A 263 -5.81 12.94 -11.46
CA LYS A 263 -4.55 12.55 -10.83
C LYS A 263 -4.66 12.69 -9.30
N PHE A 264 -4.26 11.63 -8.59
CA PHE A 264 -4.17 11.61 -7.13
C PHE A 264 -2.83 11.02 -6.72
N MET A 265 -2.24 11.54 -5.66
CA MET A 265 -1.15 10.85 -4.99
C MET A 265 -1.67 9.53 -4.41
N ILE A 266 -0.84 8.47 -4.40
CA ILE A 266 -1.24 7.14 -3.89
C ILE A 266 -1.88 7.24 -2.50
N LYS A 267 -1.34 8.04 -1.58
CA LYS A 267 -1.91 8.24 -0.25
C LYS A 267 -3.39 8.70 -0.27
N HIS A 268 -3.76 9.56 -1.19
CA HIS A 268 -5.14 10.04 -1.33
C HIS A 268 -6.01 9.07 -2.16
N ALA A 269 -5.40 8.39 -3.13
CA ALA A 269 -6.10 7.36 -3.91
C ALA A 269 -6.50 6.18 -3.01
N VAL A 270 -5.63 5.74 -2.10
CA VAL A 270 -5.90 4.69 -1.11
C VAL A 270 -7.10 5.06 -0.22
N GLU A 271 -7.13 6.29 0.29
CA GLU A 271 -8.27 6.78 1.07
C GLU A 271 -9.59 6.61 0.31
N ARG A 272 -9.63 7.06 -0.96
CA ARG A 272 -10.80 6.95 -1.83
C ARG A 272 -11.18 5.50 -2.13
N THR A 273 -10.20 4.62 -2.34
CA THR A 273 -10.46 3.18 -2.55
C THR A 273 -11.18 2.60 -1.34
N VAL A 274 -10.71 2.86 -0.12
CA VAL A 274 -11.33 2.33 1.10
C VAL A 274 -12.73 2.93 1.33
N GLU A 275 -12.93 4.22 1.07
CA GLU A 275 -14.24 4.86 1.16
C GLU A 275 -15.24 4.28 0.14
N SER A 276 -14.82 4.16 -1.10
CA SER A 276 -15.66 3.59 -2.15
C SER A 276 -15.97 2.11 -1.93
N PHE A 277 -15.07 1.36 -1.27
CA PHE A 277 -15.35 -0.01 -0.86
C PHE A 277 -16.50 -0.07 0.15
N ILE A 278 -16.56 0.84 1.12
CA ILE A 278 -17.68 0.93 2.06
C ILE A 278 -18.99 1.27 1.31
N GLU A 279 -18.94 2.20 0.36
CA GLU A 279 -20.11 2.52 -0.48
C GLU A 279 -20.58 1.28 -1.26
N CYS A 280 -19.66 0.51 -1.86
CA CYS A 280 -19.98 -0.74 -2.55
C CYS A 280 -20.73 -1.74 -1.66
N ILE A 281 -20.27 -1.88 -0.41
CA ILE A 281 -20.90 -2.79 0.55
C ILE A 281 -22.33 -2.30 0.90
N GLU A 282 -22.49 -1.00 1.09
CA GLU A 282 -23.76 -0.40 1.51
C GLU A 282 -24.81 -0.51 0.42
N VAL A 283 -24.45 -0.16 -0.85
CA VAL A 283 -25.38 -0.19 -1.98
C VAL A 283 -25.36 -1.52 -2.74
N LYS A 284 -24.44 -2.43 -2.46
CA LYS A 284 -24.21 -3.72 -3.12
C LYS A 284 -23.94 -3.60 -4.63
N GLU A 285 -23.20 -2.56 -5.03
CA GLU A 285 -22.85 -2.27 -6.41
C GLU A 285 -21.33 -2.23 -6.60
N VAL A 286 -20.78 -3.20 -7.34
CA VAL A 286 -19.32 -3.33 -7.59
C VAL A 286 -18.76 -2.11 -8.31
N ARG A 287 -19.49 -1.51 -9.24
CA ARG A 287 -19.05 -0.32 -10.01
C ARG A 287 -18.74 0.91 -9.15
N LYS A 288 -19.13 0.92 -7.87
CA LYS A 288 -18.81 1.98 -6.93
C LYS A 288 -17.36 1.91 -6.44
N LEU A 289 -16.73 0.71 -6.53
CA LEU A 289 -15.35 0.56 -6.11
C LEU A 289 -14.42 1.32 -7.06
N LEU A 290 -13.74 2.33 -6.51
CA LEU A 290 -12.77 3.13 -7.23
C LEU A 290 -11.38 2.50 -7.06
N LEU A 291 -10.75 2.16 -8.17
CA LEU A 291 -9.43 1.57 -8.22
C LEU A 291 -8.47 2.47 -9.00
N PRO A 292 -7.17 2.48 -8.66
CA PRO A 292 -6.19 3.28 -9.36
C PRO A 292 -5.92 2.72 -10.76
N LYS A 293 -5.63 3.63 -11.70
CA LYS A 293 -5.04 3.34 -13.00
C LYS A 293 -3.64 3.95 -13.05
N ILE A 294 -2.76 3.37 -13.85
CA ILE A 294 -1.44 3.93 -14.07
C ILE A 294 -1.57 5.30 -14.73
N ALA A 295 -0.81 6.28 -14.21
CA ALA A 295 -0.75 7.61 -14.82
C ALA A 295 0.23 7.58 -15.99
N SER A 296 -0.28 7.66 -17.21
CA SER A 296 0.50 7.85 -18.43
C SER A 296 0.95 9.29 -18.58
#